data_8ab1b34e6b33fad8b3a74a01c7d26f51
#
_entry.id   8ab1b34e6b33fad8b3a74a01c7d26f51
#
_cell.length_a   1.000
_cell.length_b   1.000
_cell.length_c   1.000
_cell.angle_alpha   90.00
_cell.angle_beta   90.00
_cell.angle_gamma   90.00
#
_symmetry.space_group_name_H-M   'P 1'
#
loop_
_entity.id
_entity.type
_entity.pdbx_description
1 polymer ?
#
loop_
_entity_poly.entity_id
_entity_poly.type
_entity_poly.pdbx_seq_one_letter_code
_entity_poly.pdbx_strand_id
1 'polypeptide(L)'
;MDNQVFTLLVHDAPYGRETSSLAYLFAQEVVKNHCLRAVFFYEDGVLNAIRGMNPASDEFNLVKSWIALAKEHQVRLVICESAGERRGINNITAEGSFEIGSLSDAASFSLRSDKLVQFR
;
A
#
# COMPACT_ATOMS: atom_id res chain seq x y z
N MET A 1 15.00 3.76 -21.99
CA MET A 1 14.46 2.62 -21.23
C MET A 1 12.95 2.79 -21.12
N ASP A 2 12.23 1.73 -21.42
CA ASP A 2 10.78 1.80 -21.44
C ASP A 2 10.21 1.89 -20.03
N ASN A 3 9.23 2.78 -19.87
CA ASN A 3 8.46 2.85 -18.62
C ASN A 3 7.61 1.59 -18.50
N GLN A 4 7.65 0.98 -17.33
CA GLN A 4 6.79 -0.13 -16.99
C GLN A 4 5.79 0.30 -15.94
N VAL A 5 4.64 -0.38 -15.91
CA VAL A 5 3.60 -0.14 -14.91
C VAL A 5 3.66 -1.23 -13.87
N PHE A 6 3.79 -0.83 -12.62
CA PHE A 6 3.89 -1.73 -11.48
C PHE A 6 2.65 -1.65 -10.61
N THR A 7 2.26 -2.78 -10.04
CA THR A 7 1.33 -2.86 -8.91
C THR A 7 2.01 -3.69 -7.82
N LEU A 8 1.92 -3.24 -6.57
CA LEU A 8 2.49 -3.95 -5.44
C LEU A 8 1.40 -4.55 -4.58
N LEU A 9 1.66 -5.75 -4.04
CA LEU A 9 0.80 -6.39 -3.04
C LEU A 9 1.59 -6.47 -1.73
N VAL A 10 1.05 -5.91 -0.66
CA VAL A 10 1.70 -5.87 0.65
C VAL A 10 0.85 -6.65 1.65
N HIS A 11 1.43 -7.67 2.24
CA HIS A 11 0.73 -8.61 3.12
C HIS A 11 1.02 -8.41 4.60
N ASP A 12 2.04 -7.63 4.96
CA ASP A 12 2.43 -7.47 6.35
C ASP A 12 2.07 -6.10 6.92
N ALA A 13 1.93 -6.06 8.26
CA ALA A 13 1.68 -4.85 9.01
C ALA A 13 2.87 -3.89 8.90
N PRO A 14 2.65 -2.59 9.17
CA PRO A 14 3.73 -1.59 9.03
C PRO A 14 4.86 -1.75 10.04
N TYR A 15 4.58 -2.36 11.19
CA TYR A 15 5.58 -2.51 12.25
C TYR A 15 5.62 -3.95 12.74
N GLY A 16 6.72 -4.33 13.33
CA GLY A 16 6.95 -5.69 13.82
C GLY A 16 7.69 -6.58 12.83
N ARG A 17 7.63 -6.25 11.55
CA ARG A 17 8.37 -6.93 10.48
C ARG A 17 8.83 -5.89 9.48
N GLU A 18 9.87 -6.19 8.74
CA GLU A 18 10.45 -5.22 7.81
C GLU A 18 9.83 -5.25 6.40
N THR A 19 8.94 -6.21 6.14
CA THR A 19 8.40 -6.43 4.80
C THR A 19 7.70 -5.19 4.22
N SER A 20 6.87 -4.52 5.02
CA SER A 20 6.17 -3.31 4.54
C SER A 20 7.13 -2.16 4.29
N SER A 21 8.18 -2.03 5.10
CA SER A 21 9.20 -1.01 4.87
C SER A 21 9.98 -1.27 3.60
N LEU A 22 10.29 -2.55 3.33
CA LEU A 22 10.97 -2.94 2.09
C LEU A 22 10.08 -2.64 0.87
N ALA A 23 8.77 -2.91 0.99
CA ALA A 23 7.82 -2.59 -0.07
C ALA A 23 7.83 -1.09 -0.38
N TYR A 24 7.85 -0.26 0.67
CA TYR A 24 7.90 1.18 0.49
C TYR A 24 9.20 1.62 -0.20
N LEU A 25 10.34 1.09 0.22
CA LEU A 25 11.62 1.40 -0.41
C LEU A 25 11.62 0.98 -1.89
N PHE A 26 11.04 -0.16 -2.19
CA PHE A 26 10.88 -0.60 -3.58
C PHE A 26 9.99 0.36 -4.37
N ALA A 27 8.88 0.79 -3.77
CA ALA A 27 7.98 1.75 -4.39
C ALA A 27 8.69 3.06 -4.72
N GLN A 28 9.54 3.55 -3.82
CA GLN A 28 10.33 4.74 -4.07
C GLN A 28 11.24 4.61 -5.30
N GLU A 29 11.82 3.42 -5.47
CA GLU A 29 12.67 3.18 -6.64
C GLU A 29 11.86 3.08 -7.92
N VAL A 30 10.69 2.45 -7.86
CA VAL A 30 9.82 2.32 -9.04
C VAL A 30 9.42 3.69 -9.57
N VAL A 31 8.99 4.61 -8.70
CA VAL A 31 8.48 5.91 -9.15
C VAL A 31 9.55 6.82 -9.75
N LYS A 32 10.83 6.50 -9.59
CA LYS A 32 11.90 7.28 -10.21
C LYS A 32 11.92 7.14 -11.73
N ASN A 33 11.59 5.95 -12.25
CA ASN A 33 11.74 5.66 -13.67
C ASN A 33 10.54 4.95 -14.28
N HIS A 34 9.57 4.55 -13.48
CA HIS A 34 8.43 3.77 -13.92
C HIS A 34 7.14 4.32 -13.30
N CYS A 35 6.02 3.77 -13.73
CA CYS A 35 4.72 4.12 -13.18
C CYS A 35 4.34 3.11 -12.09
N LEU A 36 4.03 3.60 -10.90
CA LEU A 36 3.43 2.79 -9.86
C LEU A 36 1.93 3.07 -9.87
N ARG A 37 1.14 2.11 -10.33
CA ARG A 37 -0.30 2.30 -10.48
C ARG A 37 -1.01 2.24 -9.14
N ALA A 38 -0.68 1.23 -8.35
CA ALA A 38 -1.38 1.01 -7.08
C ALA A 38 -0.53 0.17 -6.14
N VAL A 39 -0.80 0.33 -4.85
CA VAL A 39 -0.31 -0.57 -3.81
C VAL A 39 -1.55 -1.16 -3.15
N PHE A 40 -1.68 -2.47 -3.19
CA PHE A 40 -2.83 -3.18 -2.63
C PHE A 40 -2.41 -3.90 -1.37
N PHE A 41 -3.07 -3.56 -0.26
CA PHE A 41 -2.74 -4.09 1.06
C PHE A 41 -3.70 -5.22 1.41
N TYR A 42 -3.14 -6.39 1.68
CA TYR A 42 -3.84 -7.63 2.00
C TYR A 42 -3.54 -8.09 3.41
N GLU A 43 -4.33 -8.99 3.93
CA GLU A 43 -4.06 -9.63 5.21
C GLU A 43 -3.69 -8.56 6.25
N ASP A 44 -2.64 -8.76 7.04
CA ASP A 44 -2.20 -7.77 8.02
C ASP A 44 -1.70 -6.48 7.36
N GLY A 45 -1.44 -6.50 6.07
CA GLY A 45 -1.05 -5.30 5.32
C GLY A 45 -2.09 -4.19 5.42
N VAL A 46 -3.37 -4.52 5.62
CA VAL A 46 -4.42 -3.51 5.78
C VAL A 46 -4.19 -2.62 6.99
N LEU A 47 -3.38 -3.06 7.96
CA LEU A 47 -3.02 -2.24 9.12
C LEU A 47 -2.20 -1.01 8.73
N ASN A 48 -1.64 -0.98 7.52
CA ASN A 48 -1.00 0.24 7.01
C ASN A 48 -1.98 1.39 6.83
N ALA A 49 -3.27 1.10 6.80
CA ALA A 49 -4.30 2.10 6.56
C ALA A 49 -5.02 2.54 7.84
N ILE A 50 -4.69 1.98 8.99
CA ILE A 50 -5.45 2.30 10.20
C ILE A 50 -5.17 3.73 10.64
N ARG A 51 -6.26 4.44 10.96
CA ARG A 51 -6.19 5.80 11.47
C ARG A 51 -5.67 5.78 12.90
N GLY A 52 -4.85 6.77 13.24
CA GLY A 52 -4.39 6.93 14.63
C GLY A 52 -3.10 6.20 14.97
N MET A 53 -2.47 5.52 14.02
CA MET A 53 -1.16 4.94 14.26
C MET A 53 -0.15 6.07 14.46
N ASN A 54 0.56 6.05 15.58
CA ASN A 54 1.40 7.16 16.00
C ASN A 54 2.73 6.66 16.57
N PRO A 55 3.69 6.32 15.69
CA PRO A 55 5.00 5.90 16.16
C PRO A 55 5.74 7.03 16.88
N ALA A 56 6.75 6.68 17.66
CA ALA A 56 7.59 7.66 18.34
C ALA A 56 8.21 8.62 17.32
N SER A 57 8.52 9.84 17.74
CA SER A 57 8.98 10.89 16.82
C SER A 57 10.30 10.56 16.11
N ASP A 58 11.11 9.69 16.70
CA ASP A 58 12.38 9.24 16.11
C ASP A 58 12.23 7.96 15.28
N GLU A 59 11.03 7.38 15.22
CA GLU A 59 10.77 6.21 14.40
C GLU A 59 10.30 6.63 13.02
N PHE A 60 10.59 5.78 12.03
CA PHE A 60 10.09 5.98 10.68
C PHE A 60 8.56 5.83 10.66
N ASN A 61 7.87 6.85 10.15
CA ASN A 61 6.42 6.81 10.04
C ASN A 61 6.02 6.29 8.66
N LEU A 62 5.86 4.98 8.57
CA LEU A 62 5.60 4.31 7.32
C LEU A 62 4.25 4.72 6.70
N VAL A 63 3.22 4.87 7.53
CA VAL A 63 1.88 5.23 7.03
C VAL A 63 1.91 6.60 6.37
N LYS A 64 2.50 7.59 7.03
CA LYS A 64 2.65 8.93 6.44
C LYS A 64 3.50 8.90 5.18
N SER A 65 4.49 8.03 5.15
CA SER A 65 5.37 7.90 3.99
C SER A 65 4.61 7.35 2.78
N TRP A 66 3.75 6.34 2.97
CA TRP A 66 2.89 5.84 1.90
C TRP A 66 1.98 6.95 1.37
N ILE A 67 1.39 7.72 2.27
CA ILE A 67 0.46 8.79 1.90
C ILE A 67 1.17 9.86 1.08
N ALA A 68 2.36 10.26 1.51
CA ALA A 68 3.15 11.27 0.80
C ALA A 68 3.54 10.78 -0.60
N LEU A 69 3.99 9.54 -0.71
CA LEU A 69 4.35 8.94 -1.99
C LEU A 69 3.14 8.91 -2.93
N ALA A 70 1.99 8.50 -2.40
CA ALA A 70 0.77 8.41 -3.19
C ALA A 70 0.33 9.76 -3.73
N LYS A 71 0.42 10.80 -2.92
CA LYS A 71 0.05 12.15 -3.36
C LYS A 71 1.00 12.69 -4.40
N GLU A 72 2.30 12.51 -4.20
CA GLU A 72 3.31 13.04 -5.10
C GLU A 72 3.28 12.36 -6.46
N HIS A 73 3.04 11.06 -6.49
CA HIS A 73 3.11 10.25 -7.72
C HIS A 73 1.76 9.73 -8.19
N GLN A 74 0.68 10.15 -7.54
CA GLN A 74 -0.69 9.75 -7.92
C GLN A 74 -0.87 8.23 -7.90
N VAL A 75 -0.38 7.61 -6.85
CA VAL A 75 -0.49 6.17 -6.64
C VAL A 75 -1.75 5.89 -5.85
N ARG A 76 -2.50 4.88 -6.26
CA ARG A 76 -3.68 4.46 -5.51
C ARG A 76 -3.26 3.52 -4.39
N LEU A 77 -3.68 3.83 -3.17
CA LEU A 77 -3.47 2.97 -2.00
C LEU A 77 -4.80 2.30 -1.71
N VAL A 78 -4.84 0.98 -1.82
CA VAL A 78 -6.09 0.22 -1.72
C VAL A 78 -5.95 -0.87 -0.68
N ILE A 79 -6.93 -1.00 0.21
CA ILE A 79 -6.96 -2.09 1.19
C ILE A 79 -8.05 -3.10 0.83
N CYS A 80 -7.77 -4.37 1.10
CA CYS A 80 -8.74 -5.44 0.90
C CYS A 80 -9.89 -5.29 1.89
N GLU A 81 -11.10 -5.18 1.39
CA GLU A 81 -12.31 -4.99 2.21
C GLU A 81 -12.46 -6.10 3.26
N SER A 82 -12.40 -7.36 2.82
CA SER A 82 -12.59 -8.49 3.73
C SER A 82 -11.52 -8.57 4.81
N ALA A 83 -10.27 -8.36 4.43
CA ALA A 83 -9.17 -8.37 5.40
C ALA A 83 -9.30 -7.21 6.38
N GLY A 84 -9.75 -6.06 5.89
CA GLY A 84 -10.01 -4.90 6.73
C GLY A 84 -11.12 -5.17 7.73
N GLU A 85 -12.23 -5.74 7.28
CA GLU A 85 -13.37 -6.04 8.16
C GLU A 85 -12.98 -6.99 9.31
N ARG A 86 -12.18 -8.02 9.01
CA ARG A 86 -11.71 -8.94 10.03
C ARG A 86 -10.86 -8.26 11.11
N ARG A 87 -10.32 -7.09 10.82
CA ARG A 87 -9.40 -6.35 11.69
C ARG A 87 -9.98 -5.02 12.17
N GLY A 88 -11.28 -4.81 11.94
CA GLY A 88 -11.94 -3.58 12.36
C GLY A 88 -11.59 -2.34 11.54
N ILE A 89 -11.09 -2.53 10.33
CA ILE A 89 -10.72 -1.41 9.47
C ILE A 89 -11.79 -1.24 8.40
N ASN A 90 -12.45 -0.09 8.41
CA ASN A 90 -13.55 0.25 7.53
C ASN A 90 -13.49 1.73 7.16
N ASN A 91 -14.55 2.26 6.58
CA ASN A 91 -14.60 3.66 6.16
C ASN A 91 -14.38 4.66 7.30
N ILE A 92 -14.65 4.24 8.54
CA ILE A 92 -14.52 5.11 9.71
C ILE A 92 -13.10 5.04 10.27
N THR A 93 -12.52 3.85 10.34
CA THR A 93 -11.22 3.63 11.01
C THR A 93 -10.03 3.69 10.06
N ALA A 94 -10.28 3.62 8.75
CA ALA A 94 -9.21 3.76 7.77
C ALA A 94 -8.85 5.24 7.58
N GLU A 95 -7.57 5.50 7.35
CA GLU A 95 -7.12 6.84 6.99
C GLU A 95 -7.66 7.16 5.58
N GLY A 96 -8.12 8.41 5.39
CA GLY A 96 -8.86 8.82 4.20
C GLY A 96 -8.10 8.73 2.88
N SER A 97 -6.78 8.62 2.90
CA SER A 97 -5.98 8.49 1.69
C SER A 97 -6.00 7.08 1.12
N PHE A 98 -6.55 6.10 1.87
CA PHE A 98 -6.65 4.71 1.42
C PHE A 98 -8.07 4.44 0.93
N GLU A 99 -8.17 3.73 -0.19
CA GLU A 99 -9.45 3.26 -0.73
C GLU A 99 -9.73 1.87 -0.21
N ILE A 100 -11.00 1.51 -0.11
CA ILE A 100 -11.40 0.16 0.23
C ILE A 100 -11.80 -0.53 -1.06
N GLY A 101 -11.17 -1.65 -1.37
CA GLY A 101 -11.40 -2.37 -2.61
C GLY A 101 -11.56 -3.86 -2.43
N SER A 102 -11.95 -4.51 -3.51
CA SER A 102 -12.21 -5.95 -3.55
C SER A 102 -11.06 -6.71 -4.22
N LEU A 103 -11.15 -8.04 -4.19
CA LEU A 103 -10.22 -8.88 -4.94
C LEU A 103 -10.31 -8.62 -6.45
N SER A 104 -11.50 -8.26 -6.95
CA SER A 104 -11.64 -7.94 -8.36
C SER A 104 -10.91 -6.64 -8.72
N ASP A 105 -10.82 -5.69 -7.78
CA ASP A 105 -10.00 -4.50 -7.99
C ASP A 105 -8.53 -4.85 -8.12
N ALA A 106 -8.04 -5.75 -7.25
CA ALA A 106 -6.66 -6.20 -7.32
C ALA A 106 -6.37 -6.91 -8.64
N ALA A 107 -7.29 -7.74 -9.10
CA ALA A 107 -7.16 -8.42 -10.38
C ALA A 107 -7.11 -7.42 -11.53
N SER A 108 -7.96 -6.38 -11.47
CA SER A 108 -7.97 -5.34 -12.49
C SER A 108 -6.64 -4.58 -12.54
N PHE A 109 -6.09 -4.21 -11.38
CA PHE A 109 -4.78 -3.56 -11.35
C PHE A 109 -3.68 -4.46 -11.92
N SER A 110 -3.73 -5.75 -11.58
CA SER A 110 -2.76 -6.72 -12.08
C SER A 110 -2.79 -6.81 -13.60
N LEU A 111 -3.99 -6.88 -14.18
CA LEU A 111 -4.17 -6.96 -15.62
C LEU A 111 -3.69 -5.72 -16.36
N ARG A 112 -3.71 -4.57 -15.69
CA ARG A 112 -3.27 -3.30 -16.27
C ARG A 112 -1.82 -2.97 -15.99
N SER A 113 -1.10 -3.88 -15.36
CA SER A 113 0.29 -3.66 -14.97
C SER A 113 1.21 -4.60 -15.72
N ASP A 114 2.43 -4.14 -15.96
CA ASP A 114 3.47 -4.97 -16.56
C ASP A 114 4.09 -5.89 -15.51
N LYS A 115 4.14 -5.44 -14.26
CA LYS A 115 4.73 -6.18 -13.16
C LYS A 115 3.81 -6.15 -11.95
N LEU A 116 3.65 -7.30 -11.33
CA LEU A 116 2.95 -7.44 -10.07
C LEU A 116 3.95 -8.03 -9.07
N VAL A 117 4.27 -7.28 -8.02
CA VAL A 117 5.29 -7.68 -7.06
C VAL A 117 4.66 -7.82 -5.68
N GLN A 118 4.86 -8.97 -5.06
CA GLN A 118 4.31 -9.25 -3.72
C GLN A 118 5.38 -9.12 -2.65
N PHE A 119 4.96 -8.57 -1.52
CA PHE A 119 5.80 -8.45 -0.31
C PHE A 119 5.05 -9.13 0.83
N ARG A 120 5.60 -10.26 1.31
CA ARG A 120 5.04 -11.01 2.42
C ARG A 120 6.11 -11.42 3.40
#